data_69b7b12f3d5cc9326dcc8be17df272b6
#
_entry.id   69b7b12f3d5cc9326dcc8be17df272b6
#
_cell.length_a   1.000
_cell.length_b   1.000
_cell.length_c   1.000
_cell.angle_alpha   90.00
_cell.angle_beta   90.00
_cell.angle_gamma   90.00
#
_symmetry.space_group_name_H-M   'P 1'
#
loop_
_entity.id
_entity.type
_entity.pdbx_description
1 polymer ?
#
loop_
_entity_poly.entity_id
_entity_poly.type
_entity_poly.pdbx_seq_one_letter_code
_entity_poly.pdbx_strand_id
1 'polypeptide(L)'
;KGLDVQIGGLTFLPDGRLAACFHRGEVYTYNPKTKIWKLFADGLHEPLGIIAEDNHTLVVMQRPELTRLRDTDGDGEADHYQTISDDFGMTGNYHEFAFGPTRDKDGNYYVGLNLASSGASIRPEIRGEFRHYGITREQFYKNHRAGSGRMYSATPYRGWIMKVAPDGKTTPFASGFRSPNGVNFDMQGRLWVTD
;
A
#
# COMPACT_ATOMS: atom_id res chain seq x y z
N LYS A 1 11.33 -16.39 -21.56
CA LYS A 1 10.35 -15.29 -21.59
C LYS A 1 10.75 -14.34 -20.48
N GLY A 2 11.11 -13.08 -20.81
CA GLY A 2 11.41 -12.07 -19.81
C GLY A 2 10.15 -11.80 -18.98
N LEU A 3 10.29 -11.87 -17.66
CA LEU A 3 9.27 -11.34 -16.75
C LEU A 3 9.38 -9.81 -16.79
N ASP A 4 8.26 -9.14 -16.97
CA ASP A 4 8.18 -7.70 -16.80
C ASP A 4 8.19 -7.42 -15.29
N VAL A 5 9.37 -7.07 -14.77
CA VAL A 5 9.62 -6.96 -13.34
C VAL A 5 9.37 -5.53 -12.89
N GLN A 6 8.24 -5.29 -12.26
CA GLN A 6 7.90 -4.01 -11.63
C GLN A 6 7.94 -4.18 -10.10
N ILE A 7 9.06 -3.78 -9.49
CA ILE A 7 9.26 -3.88 -8.04
C ILE A 7 8.48 -2.77 -7.36
N GLY A 8 7.58 -3.15 -6.45
CA GLY A 8 6.79 -2.24 -5.61
C GLY A 8 7.49 -1.88 -4.30
N GLY A 9 8.29 -2.77 -3.74
CA GLY A 9 9.03 -2.54 -2.51
C GLY A 9 10.04 -3.64 -2.20
N LEU A 10 11.03 -3.29 -1.36
CA LEU A 10 12.11 -4.16 -0.93
C LEU A 10 12.32 -4.04 0.59
N THR A 11 12.62 -5.16 1.24
CA THR A 11 13.02 -5.18 2.65
C THR A 11 14.01 -6.31 2.91
N PHE A 12 14.82 -6.19 3.95
CA PHE A 12 15.64 -7.29 4.45
C PHE A 12 14.93 -7.99 5.62
N LEU A 13 14.96 -9.32 5.60
CA LEU A 13 14.58 -10.12 6.76
C LEU A 13 15.73 -10.12 7.78
N PRO A 14 15.44 -10.37 9.07
CA PRO A 14 16.49 -10.42 10.11
C PRO A 14 17.63 -11.40 9.84
N ASP A 15 17.38 -12.49 9.11
CA ASP A 15 18.39 -13.50 8.73
C ASP A 15 19.24 -13.11 7.51
N GLY A 16 19.01 -11.92 6.94
CA GLY A 16 19.74 -11.37 5.80
C GLY A 16 19.19 -11.76 4.42
N ARG A 17 18.09 -12.50 4.34
CA ARG A 17 17.35 -12.65 3.08
C ARG A 17 16.76 -11.30 2.65
N LEU A 18 16.63 -11.09 1.36
CA LEU A 18 15.90 -9.96 0.76
C LEU A 18 14.49 -10.42 0.43
N ALA A 19 13.48 -9.62 0.75
CA ALA A 19 12.12 -9.79 0.23
C ALA A 19 11.80 -8.67 -0.75
N ALA A 20 11.05 -9.01 -1.80
CA ALA A 20 10.59 -8.07 -2.82
C ALA A 20 9.12 -8.34 -3.14
N CYS A 21 8.30 -7.29 -3.13
CA CYS A 21 6.94 -7.37 -3.68
C CYS A 21 6.92 -6.79 -5.10
N PHE A 22 6.09 -7.37 -5.95
CA PHE A 22 5.96 -7.00 -7.36
C PHE A 22 4.56 -6.50 -7.64
N HIS A 23 4.45 -5.47 -8.46
CA HIS A 23 3.18 -4.81 -8.79
C HIS A 23 2.08 -5.77 -9.31
N ARG A 24 2.48 -6.91 -9.86
CA ARG A 24 1.57 -7.94 -10.35
C ARG A 24 0.97 -8.84 -9.26
N GLY A 25 1.43 -8.71 -8.01
CA GLY A 25 0.85 -9.37 -6.84
C GLY A 25 1.70 -10.44 -6.20
N GLU A 26 2.91 -10.69 -6.70
CA GLU A 26 3.80 -11.67 -6.12
C GLU A 26 4.74 -11.06 -5.07
N VAL A 27 5.14 -11.86 -4.10
CA VAL A 27 6.24 -11.59 -3.15
C VAL A 27 7.25 -12.71 -3.25
N TYR A 28 8.50 -12.35 -3.46
CA TYR A 28 9.60 -13.30 -3.48
C TYR A 28 10.60 -13.01 -2.38
N THR A 29 11.22 -14.05 -1.85
CA THR A 29 12.40 -13.95 -1.00
C THR A 29 13.65 -14.41 -1.77
N TYR A 30 14.78 -13.72 -1.55
CA TYR A 30 16.07 -14.05 -2.13
C TYR A 30 17.06 -14.41 -1.02
N ASN A 31 17.69 -15.56 -1.14
CA ASN A 31 18.76 -15.97 -0.23
C ASN A 31 20.13 -15.64 -0.86
N PRO A 32 20.91 -14.68 -0.31
CA PRO A 32 22.18 -14.27 -0.90
C PRO A 32 23.27 -15.35 -0.83
N LYS A 33 23.15 -16.32 0.08
CA LYS A 33 24.12 -17.42 0.21
C LYS A 33 23.95 -18.45 -0.89
N THR A 34 22.70 -18.84 -1.17
CA THR A 34 22.37 -19.83 -2.20
C THR A 34 22.11 -19.21 -3.57
N LYS A 35 21.90 -17.90 -3.63
CA LYS A 35 21.52 -17.12 -4.84
C LYS A 35 20.19 -17.58 -5.45
N ILE A 36 19.28 -18.07 -4.62
CA ILE A 36 17.97 -18.59 -5.05
C ILE A 36 16.87 -17.61 -4.64
N TRP A 37 15.97 -17.33 -5.59
CA TRP A 37 14.69 -16.72 -5.36
C TRP A 37 13.64 -17.79 -5.11
N LYS A 38 12.81 -17.59 -4.08
CA LYS A 38 11.65 -18.42 -3.76
C LYS A 38 10.40 -17.55 -3.73
N LEU A 39 9.30 -18.02 -4.33
CA LEU A 39 7.98 -17.41 -4.15
C LEU A 39 7.62 -17.54 -2.67
N PHE A 40 7.22 -16.43 -2.07
CA PHE A 40 6.76 -16.38 -0.68
C PHE A 40 5.25 -16.21 -0.59
N ALA A 41 4.65 -15.38 -1.47
CA ALA A 41 3.21 -15.15 -1.53
C ALA A 41 2.81 -14.68 -2.92
N ASP A 42 1.56 -14.86 -3.29
CA ASP A 42 0.96 -14.31 -4.51
C ASP A 42 -0.49 -13.87 -4.29
N GLY A 43 -1.17 -13.44 -5.36
CA GLY A 43 -2.57 -13.04 -5.33
C GLY A 43 -2.84 -11.68 -4.70
N LEU A 44 -1.81 -10.87 -4.42
CA LEU A 44 -1.97 -9.51 -3.91
C LEU A 44 -2.38 -8.54 -5.02
N HIS A 45 -2.98 -7.42 -4.63
CA HIS A 45 -3.45 -6.40 -5.57
C HIS A 45 -2.52 -5.17 -5.56
N GLU A 46 -1.64 -5.08 -6.57
CA GLU A 46 -0.71 -3.96 -6.77
C GLU A 46 0.06 -3.57 -5.50
N PRO A 47 0.83 -4.48 -4.89
CA PRO A 47 1.60 -4.19 -3.69
C PRO A 47 2.74 -3.20 -4.01
N LEU A 48 2.80 -2.09 -3.25
CA LEU A 48 3.76 -1.00 -3.44
C LEU A 48 4.56 -0.67 -2.17
N GLY A 49 4.76 -1.66 -1.34
CA GLY A 49 5.68 -1.58 -0.21
C GLY A 49 5.58 -2.78 0.71
N ILE A 50 6.68 -3.05 1.38
CA ILE A 50 6.86 -4.27 2.17
C ILE A 50 7.84 -4.02 3.31
N ILE A 51 7.55 -4.57 4.49
CA ILE A 51 8.48 -4.67 5.62
C ILE A 51 8.48 -6.08 6.20
N ALA A 52 9.57 -6.47 6.83
CA ALA A 52 9.65 -7.72 7.59
C ALA A 52 9.37 -7.46 9.08
N GLU A 53 8.52 -8.27 9.71
CA GLU A 53 8.35 -8.31 11.16
C GLU A 53 9.32 -9.31 11.79
N ASP A 54 9.54 -10.43 11.12
CA ASP A 54 10.50 -11.47 11.47
C ASP A 54 10.92 -12.27 10.24
N ASN A 55 11.54 -13.45 10.42
CA ASN A 55 12.00 -14.29 9.32
C ASN A 55 10.89 -15.03 8.56
N HIS A 56 9.67 -15.05 9.09
CA HIS A 56 8.52 -15.78 8.57
C HIS A 56 7.30 -14.89 8.36
N THR A 57 7.41 -13.59 8.71
CA THR A 57 6.28 -12.67 8.65
C THR A 57 6.65 -11.40 7.88
N LEU A 58 5.92 -11.13 6.82
CA LEU A 58 6.01 -9.92 6.02
C LEU A 58 4.70 -9.11 6.11
N VAL A 59 4.81 -7.78 6.11
CA VAL A 59 3.65 -6.89 6.02
C VAL A 59 3.76 -6.09 4.74
N VAL A 60 2.71 -6.14 3.94
CA VAL A 60 2.65 -5.56 2.60
C VAL A 60 1.53 -4.53 2.53
N MET A 61 1.84 -3.36 2.01
CA MET A 61 0.81 -2.41 1.60
C MET A 61 0.42 -2.71 0.17
N GLN A 62 -0.78 -3.21 0.01
CA GLN A 62 -1.41 -3.39 -1.28
C GLN A 62 -2.54 -2.37 -1.45
N ARG A 63 -3.04 -2.20 -2.67
CA ARG A 63 -4.00 -1.14 -2.98
C ARG A 63 -5.27 -1.15 -2.11
N PRO A 64 -5.91 -2.30 -1.82
CA PRO A 64 -7.11 -2.35 -0.99
C PRO A 64 -6.83 -2.34 0.52
N GLU A 65 -5.63 -2.76 0.97
CA GLU A 65 -5.42 -3.02 2.40
C GLU A 65 -3.95 -3.17 2.79
N LEU A 66 -3.71 -3.05 4.10
CA LEU A 66 -2.46 -3.46 4.75
C LEU A 66 -2.60 -4.92 5.18
N THR A 67 -1.79 -5.80 4.60
CA THR A 67 -1.89 -7.26 4.78
C THR A 67 -0.65 -7.81 5.45
N ARG A 68 -0.82 -8.69 6.43
CA ARG A 68 0.24 -9.50 7.02
C ARG A 68 0.23 -10.90 6.39
N LEU A 69 1.39 -11.32 5.92
CA LEU A 69 1.66 -12.60 5.29
C LEU A 69 2.54 -13.41 6.23
N ARG A 70 2.12 -14.62 6.60
CA ARG A 70 2.87 -15.51 7.49
C ARG A 70 3.10 -16.86 6.85
N ASP A 71 4.31 -17.33 6.99
CA ASP A 71 4.75 -18.71 6.80
C ASP A 71 4.68 -19.38 8.18
N THR A 72 3.62 -20.14 8.45
CA THR A 72 3.37 -20.70 9.80
C THR A 72 3.98 -22.08 9.98
N ASP A 73 4.28 -22.81 8.91
CA ASP A 73 4.89 -24.14 8.94
C ASP A 73 6.39 -24.14 8.63
N GLY A 74 6.95 -22.98 8.21
CA GLY A 74 8.39 -22.81 8.01
C GLY A 74 8.90 -23.31 6.68
N ASP A 75 8.01 -23.58 5.72
CA ASP A 75 8.41 -24.06 4.40
C ASP A 75 8.91 -22.95 3.47
N GLY A 76 8.76 -21.69 3.86
CA GLY A 76 9.19 -20.49 3.14
C GLY A 76 8.16 -19.95 2.15
N GLU A 77 6.90 -20.35 2.28
CA GLU A 77 5.73 -19.79 1.59
C GLU A 77 4.69 -19.36 2.61
N ALA A 78 3.98 -18.26 2.36
CA ALA A 78 2.96 -17.77 3.27
C ALA A 78 1.69 -18.60 3.13
N ASP A 79 1.28 -19.24 4.20
CA ASP A 79 0.03 -20.02 4.30
C ASP A 79 -1.08 -19.27 5.06
N HIS A 80 -0.76 -18.11 5.66
CA HIS A 80 -1.73 -17.32 6.40
C HIS A 80 -1.67 -15.84 5.97
N TYR A 81 -2.78 -15.33 5.44
CA TYR A 81 -3.00 -13.96 5.01
C TYR A 81 -3.97 -13.29 5.96
N GLN A 82 -3.54 -12.21 6.59
CA GLN A 82 -4.34 -11.45 7.56
C GLN A 82 -4.46 -10.00 7.13
N THR A 83 -5.67 -9.50 6.88
CA THR A 83 -5.93 -8.08 6.79
C THR A 83 -5.65 -7.43 8.13
N ILE A 84 -4.68 -6.52 8.20
CA ILE A 84 -4.41 -5.70 9.38
C ILE A 84 -5.40 -4.54 9.40
N SER A 85 -5.56 -3.85 8.27
CA SER A 85 -6.51 -2.76 8.10
C SER A 85 -6.86 -2.54 6.63
N ASP A 86 -8.13 -2.31 6.39
CA ASP A 86 -8.69 -1.80 5.14
C ASP A 86 -9.58 -0.56 5.37
N ASP A 87 -9.40 0.12 6.51
CA ASP A 87 -10.23 1.22 7.02
C ASP A 87 -9.92 2.56 6.33
N PHE A 88 -9.97 2.57 5.00
CA PHE A 88 -9.86 3.75 4.13
C PHE A 88 -10.69 3.56 2.86
N GLY A 89 -11.07 4.67 2.23
CA GLY A 89 -11.87 4.63 1.00
C GLY A 89 -11.07 4.21 -0.23
N MET A 90 -11.74 3.58 -1.20
CA MET A 90 -11.16 3.18 -2.48
C MET A 90 -12.21 3.28 -3.59
N THR A 91 -11.79 3.79 -4.75
CA THR A 91 -12.57 3.70 -6.00
C THR A 91 -11.88 2.78 -7.00
N GLY A 92 -12.52 2.56 -8.14
CA GLY A 92 -11.86 1.86 -9.26
C GLY A 92 -10.85 2.71 -10.03
N ASN A 93 -10.52 3.93 -9.57
CA ASN A 93 -9.53 4.80 -10.23
C ASN A 93 -8.13 4.24 -10.06
N TYR A 94 -7.43 4.02 -11.16
CA TYR A 94 -6.16 3.32 -11.12
C TYR A 94 -5.02 4.16 -10.46
N HIS A 95 -5.14 5.48 -10.35
CA HIS A 95 -4.16 6.32 -9.66
C HIS A 95 -4.27 6.28 -8.12
N GLU A 96 -5.28 5.67 -7.56
CA GLU A 96 -5.42 5.50 -6.12
C GLU A 96 -4.48 4.41 -5.56
N PHE A 97 -3.18 4.58 -5.80
CA PHE A 97 -2.16 3.72 -5.21
C PHE A 97 -2.11 3.86 -3.69
N ALA A 98 -1.50 2.87 -3.04
CA ALA A 98 -1.24 2.87 -1.62
C ALA A 98 0.21 2.43 -1.37
N PHE A 99 0.96 3.22 -0.60
CA PHE A 99 2.40 3.08 -0.39
C PHE A 99 2.76 2.90 1.09
N GLY A 100 3.95 2.46 1.35
CA GLY A 100 4.40 2.05 2.65
C GLY A 100 4.32 0.51 2.76
N PRO A 101 4.25 -0.07 3.97
CA PRO A 101 4.28 0.60 5.25
C PRO A 101 5.70 0.97 5.68
N THR A 102 5.79 1.92 6.60
CA THR A 102 6.90 2.01 7.55
C THR A 102 6.38 1.81 8.97
N ARG A 103 7.25 1.50 9.94
CA ARG A 103 6.83 1.16 11.31
C ARG A 103 7.58 1.99 12.34
N ASP A 104 6.87 2.54 13.33
CA ASP A 104 7.49 3.21 14.46
C ASP A 104 7.96 2.20 15.54
N LYS A 105 8.65 2.72 16.57
CA LYS A 105 9.14 1.92 17.70
C LYS A 105 8.03 1.32 18.58
N ASP A 106 6.82 1.87 18.50
CA ASP A 106 5.66 1.42 19.27
C ASP A 106 4.84 0.37 18.47
N GLY A 107 5.31 0.02 17.27
CA GLY A 107 4.72 -0.99 16.39
C GLY A 107 3.61 -0.49 15.48
N ASN A 108 3.33 0.82 15.44
CA ASN A 108 2.33 1.36 14.53
C ASN A 108 2.89 1.44 13.11
N TYR A 109 2.05 1.16 12.13
CA TYR A 109 2.38 1.31 10.70
C TYR A 109 1.92 2.68 10.19
N TYR A 110 2.65 3.19 9.19
CA TYR A 110 2.28 4.41 8.48
C TYR A 110 2.25 4.12 7.00
N VAL A 111 1.13 4.47 6.36
CA VAL A 111 0.86 4.20 4.94
C VAL A 111 0.39 5.47 4.26
N GLY A 112 0.77 5.64 2.99
CA GLY A 112 0.40 6.78 2.16
C GLY A 112 -0.67 6.40 1.14
N LEU A 113 -1.72 7.21 1.00
CA LEU A 113 -2.84 6.96 0.11
C LEU A 113 -2.92 8.05 -0.97
N ASN A 114 -2.74 7.67 -2.23
CA ASN A 114 -2.80 8.58 -3.38
C ASN A 114 -4.22 9.08 -3.65
N LEU A 115 -4.28 10.28 -4.23
CA LEU A 115 -5.49 10.81 -4.82
C LEU A 115 -5.90 10.04 -6.09
N ALA A 116 -7.18 10.08 -6.41
CA ALA A 116 -7.69 9.73 -7.74
C ALA A 116 -7.36 10.82 -8.76
N SER A 117 -7.36 10.49 -10.05
CA SER A 117 -7.22 11.47 -11.13
C SER A 117 -8.30 11.33 -12.18
N SER A 118 -8.77 12.47 -12.69
CA SER A 118 -9.75 12.51 -13.76
C SER A 118 -9.19 12.00 -15.10
N GLY A 119 -7.87 12.02 -15.27
CA GLY A 119 -7.20 11.50 -16.48
C GLY A 119 -7.27 9.98 -16.63
N ALA A 120 -7.48 9.27 -15.52
CA ALA A 120 -7.55 7.80 -15.50
C ALA A 120 -8.99 7.23 -15.56
N SER A 121 -9.95 8.03 -15.97
CA SER A 121 -11.38 7.75 -15.92
C SER A 121 -11.95 7.78 -14.49
N ILE A 122 -13.18 8.24 -14.37
CA ILE A 122 -13.93 8.22 -13.14
C ILE A 122 -14.58 6.85 -13.02
N ARG A 123 -14.35 6.17 -11.90
CA ARG A 123 -14.92 4.85 -11.64
C ARG A 123 -15.73 4.87 -10.36
N PRO A 124 -16.74 3.98 -10.22
CA PRO A 124 -17.54 3.88 -9.01
C PRO A 124 -16.67 3.63 -7.77
N GLU A 125 -17.16 4.04 -6.63
CA GLU A 125 -16.57 3.72 -5.33
C GLU A 125 -16.70 2.22 -5.09
N ILE A 126 -15.61 1.63 -4.62
CA ILE A 126 -15.55 0.22 -4.18
C ILE A 126 -15.80 0.16 -2.69
N ARG A 127 -15.23 1.13 -1.95
CA ARG A 127 -15.35 1.22 -0.49
C ARG A 127 -15.32 2.69 -0.04
N GLY A 128 -16.16 3.04 0.93
CA GLY A 128 -16.33 4.38 1.46
C GLY A 128 -17.34 5.22 0.69
N GLU A 129 -17.83 6.28 1.32
CA GLU A 129 -18.79 7.20 0.71
C GLU A 129 -18.08 8.21 -0.19
N PHE A 130 -18.74 8.57 -1.29
CA PHE A 130 -18.30 9.69 -2.11
C PHE A 130 -18.30 10.99 -1.31
N ARG A 131 -17.15 11.65 -1.27
CA ARG A 131 -16.99 12.95 -0.62
C ARG A 131 -16.20 13.88 -1.51
N HIS A 132 -16.87 14.86 -2.08
CA HIS A 132 -16.20 15.89 -2.83
C HIS A 132 -16.89 17.24 -2.57
N TYR A 133 -16.17 18.19 -2.06
CA TYR A 133 -16.55 19.52 -1.58
C TYR A 133 -17.89 20.06 -2.15
N GLY A 134 -18.99 19.80 -1.46
CA GLY A 134 -20.29 20.42 -1.72
C GLY A 134 -21.00 20.02 -3.02
N ILE A 135 -20.44 19.08 -3.78
CA ILE A 135 -21.11 18.55 -4.98
C ILE A 135 -21.48 17.06 -4.79
N THR A 136 -22.58 16.67 -5.44
CA THR A 136 -22.99 15.26 -5.46
C THR A 136 -22.13 14.45 -6.41
N ARG A 137 -22.15 13.10 -6.26
CA ARG A 137 -21.50 12.18 -7.21
C ARG A 137 -21.94 12.45 -8.65
N GLU A 138 -23.24 12.65 -8.87
CA GLU A 138 -23.80 12.92 -10.20
C GLU A 138 -23.26 14.22 -10.81
N GLN A 139 -23.25 15.29 -10.03
CA GLN A 139 -22.67 16.58 -10.46
C GLN A 139 -21.18 16.45 -10.75
N PHE A 140 -20.45 15.70 -9.93
CA PHE A 140 -19.04 15.43 -10.14
C PHE A 140 -18.81 14.73 -11.48
N TYR A 141 -19.49 13.64 -11.76
CA TYR A 141 -19.36 12.89 -13.01
C TYR A 141 -19.78 13.69 -14.24
N LYS A 142 -20.83 14.50 -14.13
CA LYS A 142 -21.30 15.34 -15.21
C LYS A 142 -20.29 16.45 -15.57
N ASN A 143 -19.59 17.00 -14.59
CA ASN A 143 -18.67 18.12 -14.75
C ASN A 143 -17.21 17.69 -14.98
N HIS A 144 -16.85 16.46 -14.68
CA HIS A 144 -15.50 15.93 -14.90
C HIS A 144 -15.37 15.36 -16.30
N ARG A 145 -14.64 16.09 -17.13
CA ARG A 145 -14.25 15.59 -18.45
C ARG A 145 -13.01 14.70 -18.30
N ALA A 146 -13.01 13.55 -18.94
CA ALA A 146 -11.83 12.73 -19.09
C ALA A 146 -10.67 13.58 -19.66
N GLY A 147 -9.47 13.45 -19.09
CA GLY A 147 -8.30 14.19 -19.55
C GLY A 147 -8.07 15.56 -18.93
N SER A 148 -8.87 16.00 -17.96
CA SER A 148 -8.64 17.28 -17.27
C SER A 148 -7.37 17.30 -16.39
N GLY A 149 -6.73 16.14 -16.13
CA GLY A 149 -5.50 16.02 -15.33
C GLY A 149 -5.64 16.40 -13.86
N ARG A 150 -6.85 16.65 -13.40
CA ARG A 150 -7.09 17.04 -12.00
C ARG A 150 -6.98 15.86 -11.08
N MET A 151 -6.35 16.08 -9.94
CA MET A 151 -6.33 15.15 -8.81
C MET A 151 -7.43 15.52 -7.81
N TYR A 152 -8.04 14.52 -7.20
CA TYR A 152 -9.14 14.72 -6.27
C TYR A 152 -9.25 13.56 -5.25
N SER A 153 -9.85 13.84 -4.10
CA SER A 153 -10.22 12.83 -3.11
C SER A 153 -11.72 12.55 -3.25
N ALA A 154 -12.08 11.40 -3.80
CA ALA A 154 -13.48 10.99 -3.97
C ALA A 154 -14.01 10.22 -2.77
N THR A 155 -13.12 9.53 -2.06
CA THR A 155 -13.44 8.69 -0.90
C THR A 155 -12.58 9.08 0.30
N PRO A 156 -12.97 8.69 1.54
CA PRO A 156 -12.24 9.08 2.74
C PRO A 156 -10.75 8.72 2.70
N TYR A 157 -9.94 9.65 3.20
CA TYR A 157 -8.51 9.52 3.44
C TYR A 157 -7.61 9.40 2.21
N ARG A 158 -8.10 9.66 1.00
CA ARG A 158 -7.22 9.81 -0.16
C ARG A 158 -6.48 11.15 -0.09
N GLY A 159 -5.16 11.13 -0.33
CA GLY A 159 -4.24 12.25 -0.09
C GLY A 159 -3.80 12.38 1.37
N TRP A 160 -3.79 11.28 2.12
CA TRP A 160 -3.41 11.22 3.52
C TRP A 160 -2.29 10.21 3.80
N ILE A 161 -1.56 10.46 4.88
CA ILE A 161 -0.84 9.43 5.62
C ILE A 161 -1.76 8.92 6.72
N MET A 162 -1.95 7.61 6.79
CA MET A 162 -2.70 6.94 7.83
C MET A 162 -1.75 6.27 8.81
N LYS A 163 -2.10 6.31 10.10
CA LYS A 163 -1.47 5.53 11.15
C LYS A 163 -2.36 4.33 11.47
N VAL A 164 -1.79 3.13 11.42
CA VAL A 164 -2.46 1.87 11.75
C VAL A 164 -1.79 1.28 13.00
N ALA A 165 -2.53 1.19 14.08
CA ALA A 165 -2.04 0.58 15.33
C ALA A 165 -1.87 -0.95 15.19
N PRO A 166 -1.11 -1.60 16.07
CA PRO A 166 -0.90 -3.05 16.01
C PRO A 166 -2.18 -3.89 16.07
N ASP A 167 -3.25 -3.36 16.66
CA ASP A 167 -4.59 -3.97 16.73
C ASP A 167 -5.44 -3.72 15.47
N GLY A 168 -4.89 -3.03 14.47
CA GLY A 168 -5.57 -2.69 13.21
C GLY A 168 -6.33 -1.36 13.25
N LYS A 169 -6.45 -0.69 14.39
CA LYS A 169 -7.14 0.60 14.48
C LYS A 169 -6.44 1.64 13.64
N THR A 170 -7.15 2.17 12.66
CA THR A 170 -6.64 3.17 11.73
C THR A 170 -7.06 4.56 12.11
N THR A 171 -6.13 5.51 12.09
CA THR A 171 -6.38 6.93 12.37
C THR A 171 -5.68 7.81 11.32
N PRO A 172 -6.32 8.93 10.89
CA PRO A 172 -5.67 9.89 10.02
C PRO A 172 -4.51 10.57 10.76
N PHE A 173 -3.35 10.67 10.10
CA PHE A 173 -2.13 11.24 10.69
C PHE A 173 -1.75 12.57 10.07
N ALA A 174 -1.63 12.65 8.74
CA ALA A 174 -1.28 13.86 8.02
C ALA A 174 -2.00 13.93 6.67
N SER A 175 -2.34 15.13 6.21
CA SER A 175 -3.08 15.36 4.96
C SER A 175 -2.40 16.37 4.06
N GLY A 176 -2.93 16.53 2.84
CA GLY A 176 -2.45 17.51 1.88
C GLY A 176 -1.52 16.94 0.82
N PHE A 177 -1.42 15.62 0.75
CA PHE A 177 -0.59 14.91 -0.22
C PHE A 177 -1.36 14.64 -1.53
N ARG A 178 -0.60 14.58 -2.60
CA ARG A 178 -1.09 14.13 -3.91
C ARG A 178 -0.78 12.66 -4.15
N SER A 179 0.48 12.29 -3.97
CA SER A 179 1.03 10.97 -4.27
C SER A 179 2.12 10.60 -3.27
N PRO A 180 1.81 10.41 -1.98
CA PRO A 180 2.80 10.14 -0.95
C PRO A 180 3.42 8.76 -1.15
N ASN A 181 4.42 8.67 -2.03
CA ASN A 181 5.00 7.38 -2.45
C ASN A 181 6.20 6.92 -1.62
N GLY A 182 6.87 7.82 -0.91
CA GLY A 182 7.94 7.47 0.02
C GLY A 182 7.55 7.85 1.44
N VAL A 183 7.44 6.86 2.33
CA VAL A 183 7.08 7.06 3.74
C VAL A 183 8.09 6.30 4.59
N ASN A 184 8.92 7.00 5.39
CA ASN A 184 9.91 6.33 6.22
C ASN A 184 10.31 7.17 7.44
N PHE A 185 10.80 6.51 8.48
CA PHE A 185 11.37 7.15 9.66
C PHE A 185 12.87 7.34 9.52
N ASP A 186 13.38 8.48 10.00
CA ASP A 186 14.80 8.64 10.20
C ASP A 186 15.26 8.04 11.55
N MET A 187 16.56 8.06 11.78
CA MET A 187 17.17 7.53 13.01
C MET A 187 16.74 8.28 14.28
N GLN A 188 16.20 9.49 14.15
CA GLN A 188 15.65 10.30 15.25
C GLN A 188 14.15 10.04 15.47
N GLY A 189 13.52 9.16 14.70
CA GLY A 189 12.10 8.83 14.79
C GLY A 189 11.19 9.89 14.17
N ARG A 190 11.70 10.73 13.26
CA ARG A 190 10.89 11.68 12.51
C ARG A 190 10.39 11.02 11.23
N LEU A 191 9.09 11.15 10.95
CA LEU A 191 8.50 10.62 9.72
C LEU A 191 8.78 11.58 8.56
N TRP A 192 9.33 11.03 7.48
CA TRP A 192 9.56 11.71 6.21
C TRP A 192 8.62 11.16 5.14
N VAL A 193 8.11 12.04 4.32
CA VAL A 193 7.21 11.70 3.21
C VAL A 193 7.70 12.42 1.96
N THR A 194 7.76 11.68 0.85
CA THR A 194 7.95 12.27 -0.49
C THR A 194 6.62 12.27 -1.23
N ASP A 195 6.30 13.40 -1.90
CA ASP A 195 5.03 13.60 -2.61
C ASP A 195 5.25 14.11 -4.03
#